data_8998119e65c27826ad0a2e1129759e69
#
_entry.id   8998119e65c27826ad0a2e1129759e69
#
_cell.length_a   1.000
_cell.length_b   1.000
_cell.length_c   1.000
_cell.angle_alpha   90.00
_cell.angle_beta   90.00
_cell.angle_gamma   90.00
#
_symmetry.space_group_name_H-M   'P 1'
#
loop_
_entity.id
_entity.type
_entity.pdbx_description
1 polymer ?
#
loop_
_entity_poly.entity_id
_entity_poly.type
_entity_poly.pdbx_seq_one_letter_code
_entity_poly.pdbx_strand_id
1 'polypeptide(L)'
;MLRTITSVIFGTILGMIIMMLFHYLSMLIYPLPEGIIFPAKTDEEIKSFNIYLETAPSGSFVLAMISHLLGVLFASIIGCKIFKSKAWSKRTKSTLTIIIIGIIFTITGFMNLQNIPHPYWFKIELLLYIPFAFLGYKLIAKKN
;
A
#
# COMPACT_ATOMS: atom_id res chain seq x y z
N MET A 1 -22.12 10.94 -2.74
CA MET A 1 -20.94 11.00 -3.61
C MET A 1 -19.73 11.62 -2.89
N LEU A 2 -19.78 12.85 -2.40
CA LEU A 2 -18.68 13.53 -1.72
C LEU A 2 -18.04 12.71 -0.58
N ARG A 3 -18.84 12.10 0.31
CA ARG A 3 -18.32 11.27 1.41
C ARG A 3 -17.53 10.06 0.95
N THR A 4 -17.92 9.40 -0.16
CA THR A 4 -17.16 8.27 -0.70
C THR A 4 -15.80 8.75 -1.20
N ILE A 5 -15.76 9.86 -1.92
CA ILE A 5 -14.53 10.48 -2.42
C ILE A 5 -13.62 10.84 -1.24
N THR A 6 -14.16 11.53 -0.23
CA THR A 6 -13.40 11.88 0.99
C THR A 6 -12.84 10.63 1.69
N SER A 7 -13.65 9.58 1.83
CA SER A 7 -13.23 8.32 2.47
C SER A 7 -12.11 7.63 1.69
N VAL A 8 -12.20 7.62 0.36
CA VAL A 8 -11.13 7.05 -0.49
C VAL A 8 -9.86 7.88 -0.34
N ILE A 9 -9.94 9.20 -0.47
CA ILE A 9 -8.77 10.08 -0.37
C ILE A 9 -8.09 9.92 0.99
N PHE A 10 -8.82 10.12 2.08
CA PHE A 10 -8.23 10.01 3.43
C PHE A 10 -7.72 8.60 3.73
N GLY A 11 -8.49 7.56 3.34
CA GLY A 11 -8.07 6.18 3.51
C GLY A 11 -6.76 5.91 2.77
N THR A 12 -6.66 6.33 1.51
CA THR A 12 -5.45 6.13 0.68
C THR A 12 -4.25 6.89 1.24
N ILE A 13 -4.40 8.17 1.59
CA ILE A 13 -3.31 8.98 2.17
C ILE A 13 -2.79 8.34 3.46
N LEU A 14 -3.67 7.99 4.40
CA LEU A 14 -3.26 7.39 5.66
C LEU A 14 -2.68 5.98 5.46
N GLY A 15 -3.21 5.22 4.49
CA GLY A 15 -2.62 3.93 4.12
C GLY A 15 -1.21 4.08 3.56
N MET A 16 -0.94 5.09 2.72
CA MET A 16 0.40 5.39 2.23
C MET A 16 1.36 5.81 3.34
N ILE A 17 0.90 6.62 4.30
CA ILE A 17 1.72 7.00 5.47
C ILE A 17 2.10 5.75 6.29
N ILE A 18 1.15 4.86 6.53
CA ILE A 18 1.39 3.60 7.25
C ILE A 18 2.36 2.72 6.46
N MET A 19 2.18 2.60 5.16
CA MET A 19 3.10 1.88 4.28
C MET A 19 4.52 2.41 4.40
N MET A 20 4.72 3.73 4.32
CA MET A 20 6.03 4.37 4.47
C MET A 20 6.64 4.12 5.85
N LEU A 21 5.83 4.16 6.91
CA LEU A 21 6.30 3.85 8.26
C LEU A 21 6.86 2.43 8.34
N PHE A 22 6.16 1.44 7.78
CA PHE A 22 6.64 0.06 7.74
C PHE A 22 7.86 -0.12 6.84
N HIS A 23 7.99 0.65 5.76
CA HIS A 23 9.21 0.70 4.96
C HIS A 23 10.40 1.18 5.78
N TYR A 24 10.25 2.26 6.54
CA TYR A 24 11.33 2.73 7.44
C TYR A 24 11.69 1.69 8.51
N LEU A 25 10.69 1.01 9.09
CA LEU A 25 10.94 -0.07 10.03
C LEU A 25 11.68 -1.25 9.38
N SER A 26 11.38 -1.57 8.11
CA SER A 26 12.09 -2.62 7.39
C SER A 26 13.56 -2.31 7.15
N MET A 27 13.92 -1.03 7.01
CA MET A 27 15.32 -0.60 6.89
C MET A 27 16.15 -0.78 8.17
N LEU A 28 15.50 -0.93 9.34
CA LEU A 28 16.20 -1.30 10.57
C LEU A 28 16.65 -2.76 10.54
N ILE A 29 15.95 -3.61 9.80
CA ILE A 29 16.29 -5.05 9.66
C ILE A 29 17.23 -5.27 8.48
N TYR A 30 17.01 -4.55 7.39
CA TYR A 30 17.83 -4.55 6.19
C TYR A 30 18.32 -3.12 5.92
N PRO A 31 19.38 -2.66 6.61
CA PRO A 31 19.92 -1.31 6.42
C PRO A 31 20.43 -1.16 4.99
N LEU A 32 20.23 0.04 4.44
CA LEU A 32 20.78 0.39 3.14
C LEU A 32 22.31 0.48 3.23
N PRO A 33 23.05 0.03 2.19
CA PRO A 33 24.48 0.22 2.10
C PRO A 33 24.87 1.70 2.12
N GLU A 34 26.12 2.01 2.50
CA GLU A 34 26.64 3.36 2.42
C GLU A 34 26.50 3.93 0.99
N GLY A 35 26.09 5.19 0.90
CA GLY A 35 25.89 5.88 -0.37
C GLY A 35 24.53 5.63 -1.06
N ILE A 36 23.71 4.70 -0.56
CA ILE A 36 22.35 4.50 -1.07
C ILE A 36 21.36 5.34 -0.27
N ILE A 37 20.66 6.24 -0.96
CA ILE A 37 19.70 7.18 -0.37
C ILE A 37 18.25 6.73 -0.67
N PHE A 38 17.42 6.73 0.36
CA PHE A 38 15.98 6.51 0.23
C PHE A 38 15.18 7.52 1.09
N PRO A 39 14.16 8.15 0.54
CA PRO A 39 13.74 8.09 -0.87
C PRO A 39 14.72 8.81 -1.80
N ALA A 40 15.04 8.19 -2.94
CA ALA A 40 15.90 8.77 -3.97
C ALA A 40 15.19 9.95 -4.64
N LYS A 41 15.91 11.05 -4.87
CA LYS A 41 15.37 12.32 -5.39
C LYS A 41 16.00 12.74 -6.72
N THR A 42 17.24 12.36 -6.97
CA THR A 42 17.97 12.66 -8.20
C THR A 42 18.06 11.42 -9.09
N ASP A 43 18.31 11.61 -10.39
CA ASP A 43 18.46 10.49 -11.32
C ASP A 43 19.64 9.59 -10.94
N GLU A 44 20.71 10.15 -10.37
CA GLU A 44 21.87 9.39 -9.89
C GLU A 44 21.52 8.54 -8.67
N GLU A 45 20.77 9.10 -7.70
CA GLU A 45 20.29 8.37 -6.53
C GLU A 45 19.33 7.24 -6.94
N ILE A 46 18.41 7.50 -7.89
CA ILE A 46 17.48 6.51 -8.43
C ILE A 46 18.26 5.37 -9.09
N LYS A 47 19.26 5.70 -9.90
CA LYS A 47 20.09 4.70 -10.57
C LYS A 47 20.87 3.85 -9.56
N SER A 48 21.49 4.48 -8.56
CA SER A 48 22.22 3.79 -7.51
C SER A 48 21.31 2.87 -6.69
N PHE A 49 20.13 3.34 -6.35
CA PHE A 49 19.12 2.56 -5.63
C PHE A 49 18.64 1.36 -6.46
N ASN A 50 18.41 1.53 -7.77
CA ASN A 50 17.99 0.45 -8.65
C ASN A 50 19.08 -0.63 -8.78
N ILE A 51 20.36 -0.24 -8.91
CA ILE A 51 21.49 -1.19 -8.93
C ILE A 51 21.55 -1.99 -7.61
N TYR A 52 21.36 -1.31 -6.47
CA TYR A 52 21.30 -2.00 -5.18
C TYR A 52 20.16 -3.03 -5.15
N LEU A 53 18.96 -2.70 -5.64
CA LEU A 53 17.81 -3.60 -5.61
C LEU A 53 18.04 -4.89 -6.41
N GLU A 54 18.88 -4.89 -7.45
CA GLU A 54 19.23 -6.11 -8.21
C GLU A 54 19.97 -7.14 -7.33
N THR A 55 20.65 -6.67 -6.29
CA THR A 55 21.45 -7.50 -5.36
C THR A 55 20.87 -7.57 -3.96
N ALA A 56 19.77 -6.87 -3.71
CA ALA A 56 19.15 -6.77 -2.39
C ALA A 56 18.65 -8.14 -1.88
N PRO A 57 18.76 -8.39 -0.55
CA PRO A 57 18.27 -9.64 0.03
C PRO A 57 16.78 -9.84 -0.22
N SER A 58 16.36 -11.06 -0.58
CA SER A 58 14.93 -11.37 -0.81
C SER A 58 14.04 -11.02 0.39
N GLY A 59 14.57 -11.07 1.61
CA GLY A 59 13.84 -10.68 2.82
C GLY A 59 13.43 -9.20 2.83
N SER A 60 14.21 -8.29 2.24
CA SER A 60 13.84 -6.88 2.12
C SER A 60 12.59 -6.69 1.25
N PHE A 61 12.48 -7.44 0.14
CA PHE A 61 11.30 -7.42 -0.71
C PHE A 61 10.07 -8.03 -0.03
N VAL A 62 10.25 -9.08 0.78
CA VAL A 62 9.15 -9.64 1.60
C VAL A 62 8.62 -8.59 2.57
N LEU A 63 9.49 -7.88 3.27
CA LEU A 63 9.07 -6.81 4.17
C LEU A 63 8.43 -5.63 3.43
N ALA A 64 8.94 -5.28 2.24
CA ALA A 64 8.32 -4.27 1.38
C ALA A 64 6.89 -4.68 0.99
N MET A 65 6.69 -5.93 0.55
CA MET A 65 5.36 -6.45 0.23
C MET A 65 4.43 -6.42 1.44
N ILE A 66 4.90 -6.83 2.63
CA ILE A 66 4.11 -6.75 3.86
C ILE A 66 3.72 -5.29 4.16
N SER A 67 4.64 -4.34 4.00
CA SER A 67 4.39 -2.91 4.19
C SER A 67 3.28 -2.40 3.26
N HIS A 68 3.32 -2.77 1.99
CA HIS A 68 2.30 -2.42 1.01
C HIS A 68 0.93 -3.01 1.36
N LEU A 69 0.88 -4.29 1.71
CA LEU A 69 -0.36 -4.98 2.08
C LEU A 69 -0.98 -4.42 3.36
N LEU A 70 -0.16 -4.06 4.36
CA LEU A 70 -0.62 -3.37 5.56
C LEU A 70 -1.14 -1.97 5.22
N GLY A 71 -0.46 -1.24 4.35
CA GLY A 71 -0.94 0.05 3.85
C GLY A 71 -2.35 -0.04 3.27
N VAL A 72 -2.61 -0.99 2.38
CA VAL A 72 -3.93 -1.24 1.78
C VAL A 72 -4.97 -1.63 2.82
N LEU A 73 -4.61 -2.54 3.73
CA LEU A 73 -5.48 -2.99 4.81
C LEU A 73 -5.95 -1.82 5.68
N PHE A 74 -5.01 -0.99 6.13
CA PHE A 74 -5.32 0.19 6.95
C PHE A 74 -6.05 1.28 6.15
N ALA A 75 -5.71 1.48 4.87
CA ALA A 75 -6.45 2.38 3.98
C ALA A 75 -7.94 2.02 3.96
N SER A 76 -8.26 0.74 3.82
CA SER A 76 -9.64 0.25 3.82
C SER A 76 -10.31 0.36 5.18
N ILE A 77 -9.60 0.05 6.28
CA ILE A 77 -10.10 0.22 7.64
C ILE A 77 -10.52 1.68 7.87
N ILE A 78 -9.63 2.61 7.56
CA ILE A 78 -9.82 4.04 7.80
C ILE A 78 -10.89 4.60 6.86
N GLY A 79 -10.80 4.31 5.56
CA GLY A 79 -11.77 4.74 4.57
C GLY A 79 -13.20 4.30 4.91
N CYS A 80 -13.37 3.06 5.35
CA CYS A 80 -14.68 2.55 5.77
C CYS A 80 -15.17 3.13 7.11
N LYS A 81 -14.28 3.45 8.06
CA LYS A 81 -14.67 4.09 9.33
C LYS A 81 -15.15 5.52 9.14
N ILE A 82 -14.52 6.29 8.27
CA ILE A 82 -14.91 7.69 7.97
C ILE A 82 -16.32 7.71 7.36
N PHE A 83 -16.73 6.63 6.69
CA PHE A 83 -17.98 6.52 5.95
C PHE A 83 -19.20 6.16 6.80
N LYS A 84 -19.28 6.45 8.09
CA LYS A 84 -20.48 6.21 8.92
C LYS A 84 -21.66 7.06 8.43
N SER A 85 -22.51 6.52 7.54
CA SER A 85 -23.76 7.15 7.09
C SER A 85 -24.96 6.27 7.38
N LYS A 86 -26.02 6.85 8.01
CA LYS A 86 -27.27 6.17 8.31
C LYS A 86 -28.19 5.92 7.09
N ALA A 87 -27.92 6.55 5.96
CA ALA A 87 -28.96 6.81 4.93
C ALA A 87 -28.89 5.99 3.63
N TRP A 88 -28.01 5.01 3.47
CA TRP A 88 -28.04 4.11 2.31
C TRP A 88 -27.34 2.81 2.65
N SER A 89 -27.76 1.69 2.02
CA SER A 89 -27.20 0.39 2.33
C SER A 89 -25.67 0.51 2.61
N LYS A 90 -25.33 0.46 3.90
CA LYS A 90 -23.94 0.54 4.40
C LYS A 90 -23.00 -0.37 3.60
N ARG A 91 -23.54 -1.50 3.15
CA ARG A 91 -22.81 -2.55 2.40
C ARG A 91 -22.34 -2.07 1.03
N THR A 92 -23.21 -1.50 0.20
CA THR A 92 -22.88 -1.13 -1.18
C THR A 92 -21.82 -0.02 -1.25
N LYS A 93 -21.92 0.99 -0.39
CA LYS A 93 -20.96 2.11 -0.37
C LYS A 93 -19.60 1.71 0.19
N SER A 94 -19.58 0.89 1.23
CA SER A 94 -18.33 0.33 1.75
C SER A 94 -17.64 -0.54 0.70
N THR A 95 -18.40 -1.36 -0.02
CA THR A 95 -17.86 -2.19 -1.10
C THR A 95 -17.24 -1.34 -2.21
N LEU A 96 -17.91 -0.25 -2.64
CA LEU A 96 -17.37 0.65 -3.65
C LEU A 96 -16.08 1.33 -3.18
N THR A 97 -16.05 1.83 -1.95
CA THR A 97 -14.85 2.44 -1.35
C THR A 97 -13.68 1.45 -1.35
N ILE A 98 -13.91 0.20 -0.96
CA ILE A 98 -12.88 -0.85 -0.91
C ILE A 98 -12.35 -1.15 -2.30
N ILE A 99 -13.24 -1.34 -3.28
CA ILE A 99 -12.84 -1.63 -4.66
C ILE A 99 -11.98 -0.48 -5.21
N ILE A 100 -12.38 0.76 -5.01
CA ILE A 100 -11.62 1.92 -5.49
C ILE A 100 -10.25 1.98 -4.81
N ILE A 101 -10.16 1.80 -3.48
CA ILE A 101 -8.88 1.76 -2.77
C ILE A 101 -7.99 0.62 -3.32
N GLY A 102 -8.55 -0.59 -3.46
CA GLY A 102 -7.82 -1.73 -4.01
C GLY A 102 -7.28 -1.45 -5.43
N ILE A 103 -8.10 -0.84 -6.30
CA ILE A 103 -7.70 -0.46 -7.66
C ILE A 103 -6.59 0.60 -7.64
N ILE A 104 -6.69 1.63 -6.79
CA ILE A 104 -5.67 2.67 -6.68
C ILE A 104 -4.32 2.04 -6.30
N PHE A 105 -4.29 1.19 -5.26
CA PHE A 105 -3.06 0.51 -4.86
C PHE A 105 -2.56 -0.46 -5.92
N THR A 106 -3.43 -1.14 -6.67
CA THR A 106 -3.02 -2.00 -7.77
C THR A 106 -2.37 -1.21 -8.90
N ILE A 107 -2.94 -0.05 -9.28
CA ILE A 107 -2.36 0.81 -10.32
C ILE A 107 -1.01 1.38 -9.86
N THR A 108 -0.94 1.91 -8.64
CA THR A 108 0.32 2.47 -8.11
C THR A 108 1.38 1.39 -7.94
N GLY A 109 1.02 0.20 -7.48
CA GLY A 109 1.92 -0.96 -7.40
C GLY A 109 2.40 -1.41 -8.77
N PHE A 110 1.53 -1.43 -9.79
CA PHE A 110 1.93 -1.73 -11.16
C PHE A 110 2.94 -0.72 -11.72
N MET A 111 2.69 0.58 -11.49
CA MET A 111 3.64 1.64 -11.87
C MET A 111 4.98 1.48 -11.14
N ASN A 112 4.95 1.12 -9.86
CA ASN A 112 6.16 0.87 -9.08
C ASN A 112 6.98 -0.29 -9.68
N LEU A 113 6.32 -1.40 -10.03
CA LEU A 113 6.96 -2.57 -10.66
C LEU A 113 7.56 -2.29 -12.03
N GLN A 114 7.09 -1.27 -12.75
CA GLN A 114 7.65 -0.86 -14.03
C GLN A 114 8.89 0.02 -13.87
N ASN A 115 8.96 0.82 -12.81
CA ASN A 115 9.99 1.82 -12.61
C ASN A 115 11.13 1.35 -11.70
N ILE A 116 10.89 0.32 -10.90
CA ILE A 116 11.83 -0.19 -9.90
C ILE A 116 12.06 -1.68 -10.15
N PRO A 117 13.32 -2.16 -10.20
CA PRO A 117 13.61 -3.58 -10.35
C PRO A 117 13.14 -4.37 -9.11
N HIS A 118 12.36 -5.41 -9.38
CA HIS A 118 11.85 -6.32 -8.36
C HIS A 118 12.02 -7.77 -8.80
N PRO A 119 12.19 -8.72 -7.86
CA PRO A 119 12.15 -10.14 -8.18
C PRO A 119 10.83 -10.52 -8.85
N TYR A 120 10.88 -11.47 -9.77
CA TYR A 120 9.70 -11.88 -10.55
C TYR A 120 8.50 -12.28 -9.66
N TRP A 121 8.75 -12.98 -8.55
CA TRP A 121 7.71 -13.41 -7.62
C TRP A 121 7.01 -12.26 -6.88
N PHE A 122 7.65 -11.07 -6.78
CA PHE A 122 7.06 -9.91 -6.11
C PHE A 122 5.79 -9.41 -6.81
N LYS A 123 5.61 -9.71 -8.10
CA LYS A 123 4.41 -9.34 -8.87
C LYS A 123 3.11 -9.91 -8.29
N ILE A 124 3.18 -10.93 -7.45
CA ILE A 124 2.01 -11.51 -6.77
C ILE A 124 1.29 -10.48 -5.89
N GLU A 125 1.99 -9.45 -5.40
CA GLU A 125 1.38 -8.42 -4.56
C GLU A 125 0.22 -7.68 -5.24
N LEU A 126 0.29 -7.50 -6.59
CA LEU A 126 -0.79 -6.86 -7.34
C LEU A 126 -2.12 -7.59 -7.18
N LEU A 127 -2.08 -8.91 -7.10
CA LEU A 127 -3.26 -9.75 -6.91
C LEU A 127 -3.77 -9.70 -5.47
N LEU A 128 -2.92 -9.31 -4.51
CA LEU A 128 -3.24 -9.29 -3.10
C LEU A 128 -3.86 -7.98 -2.63
N TYR A 129 -3.71 -6.88 -3.35
CA TYR A 129 -4.22 -5.58 -2.92
C TYR A 129 -5.74 -5.58 -2.72
N ILE A 130 -6.52 -6.09 -3.67
CA ILE A 130 -7.97 -6.16 -3.56
C ILE A 130 -8.41 -7.08 -2.40
N PRO A 131 -7.91 -8.33 -2.26
CA PRO A 131 -8.18 -9.16 -1.10
C PRO A 131 -7.87 -8.50 0.25
N PHE A 132 -6.74 -7.81 0.38
CA PHE A 132 -6.36 -7.11 1.62
C PHE A 132 -7.25 -5.90 1.90
N ALA A 133 -7.69 -5.18 0.87
CA ALA A 133 -8.69 -4.15 1.02
C ALA A 133 -10.01 -4.71 1.58
N PHE A 134 -10.48 -5.84 1.08
CA PHE A 134 -11.64 -6.54 1.62
C PHE A 134 -11.43 -7.07 3.04
N LEU A 135 -10.24 -7.56 3.36
CA LEU A 135 -9.90 -8.00 4.72
C LEU A 135 -10.02 -6.85 5.71
N GLY A 136 -9.49 -5.67 5.37
CA GLY A 136 -9.62 -4.46 6.20
C GLY A 136 -11.08 -4.11 6.50
N TYR A 137 -11.96 -4.22 5.50
CA TYR A 137 -13.40 -4.04 5.71
C TYR A 137 -14.01 -5.10 6.65
N LYS A 138 -13.70 -6.37 6.45
CA LYS A 138 -14.23 -7.47 7.28
C LYS A 138 -13.87 -7.30 8.75
N LEU A 139 -12.67 -6.79 9.06
CA LEU A 139 -12.23 -6.55 10.43
C LEU A 139 -13.09 -5.51 11.15
N ILE A 140 -13.68 -4.57 10.39
CA ILE A 140 -14.57 -3.54 10.97
C ILE A 140 -16.02 -4.03 11.01
N ALA A 141 -16.47 -4.76 9.98
CA ALA A 141 -17.84 -5.19 9.85
C ALA A 141 -18.24 -6.19 10.94
N LYS A 142 -17.29 -6.94 11.52
CA LYS A 142 -17.54 -7.86 12.64
C LYS A 142 -17.77 -7.16 13.99
N LYS A 143 -17.45 -5.86 14.10
CA LYS A 143 -17.57 -5.10 15.36
C LYS A 143 -18.85 -4.24 15.45
N ASN A 144 -19.74 -4.35 14.46
CA ASN A 144 -21.04 -3.67 14.41
C ASN A 144 -22.17 -4.67 14.18
#